data_add4a5681a4a08a5e61886562758b74f
#
_entry.id   add4a5681a4a08a5e61886562758b74f
#
_cell.length_a   1.000
_cell.length_b   1.000
_cell.length_c   1.000
_cell.angle_alpha   90.00
_cell.angle_beta   90.00
_cell.angle_gamma   90.00
#
_symmetry.space_group_name_H-M   'P 1'
#
loop_
_entity.id
_entity.type
_entity.pdbx_description
1 polymer ?
#
loop_
_entity_poly.entity_id
_entity_poly.type
_entity_poly.pdbx_seq_one_letter_code
_entity_poly.pdbx_strand_id
1 'polypeptide(L)'
;ITFNNVAYLARVGAFMKSSFRAIILLSLCIMLLGPAYGYPGSQAPNGQQPPWMNSGLTVETGCTCHGGAAPSTEVVVSISGIPRSYELNHQYNFTISLQHASYLEGGFLMWDYGAGTFEAGEGSEIIDASVDENNTGGLGHAMPGNDWNFNWTSPSEDIGDVEFSLVGNAIDGNGQANENDAWNILTFSISAPDSTAVDEEGELELRTISVGDYDALFVTEKDPEVLEAERQEALSHEYFKWGNIYFWSTLSILIVAAVIQGEFYERRFGGGPKHLDMSLALPQGIIRGTLTAGLLIGFAWSWDSHQSWGVLLLLGMLTAWSAYGVYRTILQATTPPADIDLV
;
A
#
# COMPACT_ATOMS: atom_id res chain seq x y z
N ILE A 1 -43.83 15.82 36.89
CA ILE A 1 -42.57 15.38 36.21
C ILE A 1 -41.79 16.62 35.84
N THR A 2 -40.63 16.76 36.47
CA THR A 2 -39.99 18.02 36.83
C THR A 2 -39.14 18.63 35.71
N PHE A 3 -39.08 19.95 35.68
CA PHE A 3 -38.28 20.85 34.81
C PHE A 3 -36.80 20.43 34.58
N ASN A 4 -36.24 19.59 35.45
CA ASN A 4 -34.88 19.10 35.35
C ASN A 4 -34.62 18.12 34.18
N ASN A 5 -35.64 17.39 33.71
CA ASN A 5 -35.50 16.45 32.62
C ASN A 5 -35.41 17.12 31.25
N VAL A 6 -36.05 18.28 31.06
CA VAL A 6 -36.02 19.05 29.83
C VAL A 6 -34.65 19.71 29.63
N ALA A 7 -34.06 20.22 30.70
CA ALA A 7 -32.72 20.83 30.64
C ALA A 7 -31.60 19.78 30.39
N TYR A 8 -31.77 18.57 30.93
CA TYR A 8 -30.84 17.45 30.69
C TYR A 8 -30.90 16.99 29.20
N LEU A 9 -32.10 16.79 28.68
CA LEU A 9 -32.30 16.40 27.27
C LEU A 9 -31.81 17.48 26.29
N ALA A 10 -31.97 18.75 26.62
CA ALA A 10 -31.45 19.85 25.81
C ALA A 10 -29.89 19.90 25.79
N ARG A 11 -29.26 19.62 26.95
CA ARG A 11 -27.79 19.51 27.04
C ARG A 11 -27.24 18.30 26.27
N VAL A 12 -27.88 17.14 26.40
CA VAL A 12 -27.49 15.93 25.63
C VAL A 12 -27.66 16.15 24.14
N GLY A 13 -28.76 16.79 23.70
CA GLY A 13 -28.99 17.13 22.32
C GLY A 13 -27.97 18.14 21.75
N ALA A 14 -27.54 19.12 22.55
CA ALA A 14 -26.51 20.09 22.16
C ALA A 14 -25.13 19.45 22.07
N PHE A 15 -24.78 18.58 23.00
CA PHE A 15 -23.53 17.82 23.00
C PHE A 15 -23.46 16.86 21.82
N MET A 16 -24.54 16.11 21.54
CA MET A 16 -24.61 15.23 20.34
C MET A 16 -24.49 16.03 19.04
N LYS A 17 -25.10 17.24 18.94
CA LYS A 17 -24.94 18.11 17.75
C LYS A 17 -23.49 18.56 17.53
N SER A 18 -22.78 18.86 18.59
CA SER A 18 -21.36 19.27 18.52
C SER A 18 -20.46 18.10 18.13
N SER A 19 -20.62 16.96 18.80
CA SER A 19 -19.81 15.76 18.53
C SER A 19 -20.04 15.20 17.13
N PHE A 20 -21.28 15.23 16.62
CA PHE A 20 -21.60 14.75 15.30
C PHE A 20 -21.04 15.66 14.19
N ARG A 21 -20.99 16.98 14.40
CA ARG A 21 -20.28 17.90 13.50
C ARG A 21 -18.79 17.63 13.48
N ALA A 22 -18.19 17.34 14.62
CA ALA A 22 -16.80 16.98 14.72
C ALA A 22 -16.49 15.66 13.99
N ILE A 23 -17.37 14.66 14.10
CA ILE A 23 -17.25 13.38 13.40
C ILE A 23 -17.35 13.56 11.87
N ILE A 24 -18.31 14.35 11.38
CA ILE A 24 -18.42 14.63 9.94
C ILE A 24 -17.20 15.38 9.43
N LEU A 25 -16.71 16.39 10.15
CA LEU A 25 -15.51 17.12 9.77
C LEU A 25 -14.26 16.22 9.82
N LEU A 26 -14.16 15.38 10.83
CA LEU A 26 -13.05 14.41 10.92
C LEU A 26 -13.10 13.39 9.79
N SER A 27 -14.27 12.85 9.47
CA SER A 27 -14.44 11.92 8.33
C SER A 27 -14.12 12.60 6.99
N LEU A 28 -14.50 13.88 6.83
CA LEU A 28 -14.16 14.67 5.65
C LEU A 28 -12.64 14.93 5.57
N CYS A 29 -12.01 15.25 6.70
CA CYS A 29 -10.55 15.40 6.77
C CYS A 29 -9.82 14.09 6.45
N ILE A 30 -10.30 12.94 6.95
CA ILE A 30 -9.74 11.62 6.65
C ILE A 30 -9.91 11.28 5.17
N MET A 31 -11.02 11.65 4.53
CA MET A 31 -11.23 11.47 3.10
C MET A 31 -10.37 12.40 2.22
N LEU A 32 -9.98 13.56 2.75
CA LEU A 32 -9.11 14.53 2.07
C LEU A 32 -7.62 14.25 2.30
N LEU A 33 -7.28 13.47 3.32
CA LEU A 33 -5.96 12.87 3.46
C LEU A 33 -5.90 11.77 2.40
N GLY A 34 -5.28 12.11 1.27
CA GLY A 34 -5.04 11.16 0.18
C GLY A 34 -4.38 9.88 0.68
N PRO A 35 -4.35 8.82 -0.15
CA PRO A 35 -3.71 7.57 0.21
C PRO A 35 -2.32 7.86 0.74
N ALA A 36 -2.02 7.25 1.89
CA ALA A 36 -0.68 7.30 2.44
C ALA A 36 0.29 6.95 1.31
N TYR A 37 1.27 7.81 1.13
CA TYR A 37 2.35 7.61 0.18
C TYR A 37 2.88 6.19 0.34
N GLY A 38 3.08 5.49 -0.79
CA GLY A 38 3.75 4.20 -0.77
C GLY A 38 5.02 4.32 0.06
N TYR A 39 5.23 3.37 0.93
CA TYR A 39 6.41 3.36 1.79
C TYR A 39 7.66 3.31 0.91
N PRO A 40 8.63 4.20 1.10
CA PRO A 40 9.89 4.16 0.33
C PRO A 40 10.81 2.98 0.71
N GLY A 41 10.54 2.26 1.79
CA GLY A 41 11.34 1.13 2.25
C GLY A 41 10.81 -0.23 1.77
N SER A 42 11.62 -1.25 1.91
CA SER A 42 11.25 -2.64 1.61
C SER A 42 10.17 -3.12 2.57
N GLN A 43 8.93 -3.23 2.10
CA GLN A 43 7.84 -3.77 2.89
C GLN A 43 7.83 -5.30 2.84
N ALA A 44 7.95 -5.93 4.01
CA ALA A 44 7.84 -7.37 4.21
C ALA A 44 8.50 -8.18 3.07
N PRO A 45 9.76 -7.97 2.81
CA PRO A 45 10.44 -8.43 1.61
C PRO A 45 10.48 -9.93 1.48
N ASN A 46 10.61 -10.63 2.57
CA ASN A 46 10.56 -12.08 2.64
C ASN A 46 9.28 -12.58 3.30
N GLY A 47 8.28 -11.69 3.48
CA GLY A 47 6.98 -12.06 4.00
C GLY A 47 6.21 -12.94 3.04
N GLN A 48 5.30 -13.74 3.57
CA GLN A 48 4.33 -14.44 2.76
C GLN A 48 3.50 -13.44 1.98
N GLN A 49 3.48 -13.60 0.68
CA GLN A 49 2.57 -12.84 -0.16
C GLN A 49 1.13 -13.09 0.29
N PRO A 50 0.22 -12.12 0.11
CA PRO A 50 -1.19 -12.32 0.44
C PRO A 50 -1.72 -13.63 -0.15
N PRO A 51 -2.65 -14.32 0.52
CA PRO A 51 -3.13 -15.66 0.11
C PRO A 51 -3.71 -15.75 -1.31
N TRP A 52 -4.03 -14.60 -1.93
CA TRP A 52 -4.51 -14.51 -3.32
C TRP A 52 -3.38 -14.32 -4.35
N MET A 53 -2.15 -14.06 -3.90
CA MET A 53 -0.94 -14.12 -4.70
C MET A 53 -0.20 -15.40 -4.33
N ASN A 54 0.58 -15.96 -5.23
CA ASN A 54 1.30 -17.21 -5.00
C ASN A 54 1.94 -17.26 -3.61
N SER A 55 1.70 -18.35 -2.88
CA SER A 55 2.26 -18.58 -1.55
C SER A 55 3.76 -18.88 -1.68
N GLY A 56 4.61 -17.88 -1.59
CA GLY A 56 6.07 -18.02 -1.62
C GLY A 56 6.75 -16.78 -1.06
N LEU A 57 8.04 -16.91 -0.79
CA LEU A 57 8.86 -15.77 -0.36
C LEU A 57 9.15 -14.86 -1.57
N THR A 58 9.13 -13.55 -1.37
CA THR A 58 9.36 -12.58 -2.45
C THR A 58 10.72 -12.78 -3.13
N VAL A 59 11.76 -13.12 -2.39
CA VAL A 59 13.08 -13.39 -2.94
C VAL A 59 13.15 -14.63 -3.84
N GLU A 60 12.18 -15.55 -3.72
CA GLU A 60 12.10 -16.79 -4.51
C GLU A 60 11.10 -16.68 -5.65
N THR A 61 10.00 -15.96 -5.43
CA THR A 61 8.89 -15.85 -6.39
C THR A 61 8.93 -14.55 -7.19
N GLY A 62 9.71 -13.57 -6.75
CA GLY A 62 9.82 -12.25 -7.36
C GLY A 62 8.78 -11.24 -6.88
N CYS A 63 8.87 -10.04 -7.40
CA CYS A 63 7.99 -8.91 -7.06
C CYS A 63 6.64 -9.02 -7.79
N THR A 64 5.87 -10.07 -7.54
CA THR A 64 4.63 -10.40 -8.29
C THR A 64 3.52 -9.34 -8.23
N CYS A 65 3.63 -8.35 -7.34
CA CYS A 65 2.76 -7.16 -7.33
C CYS A 65 3.10 -6.15 -8.41
N HIS A 66 4.26 -6.30 -9.03
CA HIS A 66 4.85 -5.41 -10.03
C HIS A 66 5.00 -6.15 -11.38
N GLY A 67 5.15 -5.41 -12.46
CA GLY A 67 5.58 -5.95 -13.75
C GLY A 67 4.69 -7.05 -14.33
N GLY A 68 3.38 -7.00 -14.12
CA GLY A 68 2.46 -8.02 -14.61
C GLY A 68 2.69 -9.42 -13.99
N ALA A 69 3.29 -9.49 -12.81
CA ALA A 69 3.61 -10.72 -12.05
C ALA A 69 4.61 -11.66 -12.74
N ALA A 70 5.40 -11.18 -13.68
CA ALA A 70 6.43 -11.97 -14.38
C ALA A 70 7.78 -11.26 -14.38
N PRO A 71 8.91 -12.01 -14.30
CA PRO A 71 10.23 -11.41 -14.44
C PRO A 71 10.44 -10.85 -15.84
N SER A 72 11.13 -9.70 -15.93
CA SER A 72 11.45 -9.03 -17.18
C SER A 72 12.94 -9.13 -17.48
N THR A 73 13.29 -9.54 -18.68
CA THR A 73 14.69 -9.52 -19.16
C THR A 73 15.22 -8.11 -19.41
N GLU A 74 14.35 -7.09 -19.47
CA GLU A 74 14.72 -5.68 -19.60
C GLU A 74 15.35 -5.11 -18.33
N VAL A 75 15.17 -5.79 -17.19
CA VAL A 75 15.81 -5.44 -15.93
C VAL A 75 17.06 -6.24 -15.75
N VAL A 76 18.20 -5.56 -15.70
CA VAL A 76 19.48 -6.14 -15.39
C VAL A 76 19.77 -5.97 -13.91
N VAL A 77 19.83 -7.09 -13.20
CA VAL A 77 20.23 -7.16 -11.79
C VAL A 77 21.60 -7.78 -11.73
N SER A 78 22.55 -7.09 -11.13
CA SER A 78 23.91 -7.60 -10.96
C SER A 78 24.38 -7.44 -9.54
N ILE A 79 25.26 -8.35 -9.13
CA ILE A 79 25.98 -8.29 -7.85
C ILE A 79 27.46 -8.53 -8.09
N SER A 80 28.29 -7.71 -7.51
CA SER A 80 29.76 -7.79 -7.60
C SER A 80 30.40 -7.93 -6.24
N GLY A 81 31.68 -8.31 -6.22
CA GLY A 81 32.42 -8.58 -4.99
C GLY A 81 32.25 -10.01 -4.48
N ILE A 82 31.65 -10.90 -5.25
CA ILE A 82 31.31 -12.27 -4.85
C ILE A 82 32.53 -13.19 -4.97
N PRO A 83 33.00 -13.80 -3.87
CA PRO A 83 34.07 -14.80 -3.93
C PRO A 83 33.56 -16.10 -4.58
N ARG A 84 34.48 -16.93 -5.11
CA ARG A 84 34.14 -18.25 -5.62
C ARG A 84 33.85 -19.24 -4.50
N SER A 85 34.66 -19.18 -3.45
CA SER A 85 34.48 -19.89 -2.19
C SER A 85 34.66 -18.91 -1.04
N TYR A 86 33.94 -19.15 0.05
CA TYR A 86 34.08 -18.28 1.22
C TYR A 86 35.18 -18.77 2.19
N GLU A 87 35.83 -17.82 2.85
CA GLU A 87 36.64 -18.09 4.03
C GLU A 87 35.78 -18.02 5.28
N LEU A 88 36.06 -18.82 6.31
CA LEU A 88 35.25 -18.82 7.52
C LEU A 88 35.37 -17.48 8.27
N ASN A 89 34.22 -16.96 8.71
CA ASN A 89 34.11 -15.71 9.46
C ASN A 89 34.81 -14.52 8.78
N HIS A 90 34.77 -14.48 7.45
CA HIS A 90 35.37 -13.42 6.65
C HIS A 90 34.31 -12.44 6.15
N GLN A 91 34.65 -11.15 6.15
CA GLN A 91 33.73 -10.11 5.66
C GLN A 91 34.04 -9.76 4.21
N TYR A 92 33.01 -9.80 3.37
CA TYR A 92 33.04 -9.43 1.97
C TYR A 92 32.20 -8.16 1.74
N ASN A 93 32.70 -7.28 0.88
CA ASN A 93 31.94 -6.11 0.44
C ASN A 93 31.24 -6.43 -0.90
N PHE A 94 29.91 -6.40 -0.91
CA PHE A 94 29.09 -6.65 -2.07
C PHE A 94 28.50 -5.34 -2.59
N THR A 95 28.34 -5.26 -3.90
CA THR A 95 27.64 -4.15 -4.56
C THR A 95 26.55 -4.73 -5.45
N ILE A 96 25.30 -4.37 -5.18
CA ILE A 96 24.17 -4.64 -6.06
C ILE A 96 24.01 -3.45 -7.00
N SER A 97 23.78 -3.73 -8.29
CA SER A 97 23.41 -2.74 -9.29
C SER A 97 22.16 -3.20 -10.04
N LEU A 98 21.21 -2.28 -10.15
CA LEU A 98 19.93 -2.45 -10.81
C LEU A 98 19.88 -1.49 -12.01
N GLN A 99 19.66 -2.01 -13.21
CA GLN A 99 19.65 -1.20 -14.43
C GLN A 99 18.42 -1.52 -15.28
N HIS A 100 17.83 -0.48 -15.83
CA HIS A 100 16.73 -0.54 -16.79
C HIS A 100 16.85 0.64 -17.76
N ALA A 101 16.46 0.46 -19.04
CA ALA A 101 16.63 1.48 -20.07
C ALA A 101 15.87 2.80 -19.79
N SER A 102 14.74 2.72 -19.08
CA SER A 102 13.85 3.86 -18.85
C SER A 102 13.72 4.25 -17.38
N TYR A 103 13.98 3.34 -16.43
CA TYR A 103 13.78 3.58 -15.00
C TYR A 103 15.14 3.71 -14.31
N LEU A 104 15.31 4.80 -13.58
CA LEU A 104 16.58 5.15 -12.94
C LEU A 104 16.62 4.76 -11.45
N GLU A 105 15.50 4.35 -10.90
CA GLU A 105 15.36 4.01 -9.49
C GLU A 105 14.60 2.70 -9.33
N GLY A 106 14.84 2.06 -8.22
CA GLY A 106 14.17 0.83 -7.88
C GLY A 106 14.50 0.38 -6.47
N GLY A 107 14.31 -0.90 -6.23
CA GLY A 107 14.61 -1.52 -4.97
C GLY A 107 15.13 -2.93 -5.16
N PHE A 108 15.65 -3.51 -4.08
CA PHE A 108 16.10 -4.89 -4.08
C PHE A 108 15.74 -5.60 -2.78
N LEU A 109 15.75 -6.92 -2.84
CA LEU A 109 15.71 -7.82 -1.71
C LEU A 109 16.74 -8.92 -1.92
N MET A 110 17.47 -9.28 -0.86
CA MET A 110 18.47 -10.34 -0.87
C MET A 110 18.38 -11.19 0.39
N TRP A 111 18.56 -12.48 0.23
CA TRP A 111 18.58 -13.43 1.32
C TRP A 111 19.62 -14.53 1.09
N ASP A 112 20.33 -14.90 2.13
CA ASP A 112 21.31 -15.98 2.17
C ASP A 112 20.80 -17.21 2.96
N TYR A 113 19.49 -17.27 3.19
CA TYR A 113 18.81 -18.32 3.95
C TYR A 113 19.32 -18.45 5.41
N GLY A 114 19.87 -17.34 5.94
CA GLY A 114 20.39 -17.29 7.31
C GLY A 114 21.77 -17.91 7.49
N ALA A 115 22.50 -18.10 6.40
CA ALA A 115 23.83 -18.71 6.43
C ALA A 115 24.89 -17.80 7.05
N GLY A 116 24.89 -16.50 6.71
CA GLY A 116 25.82 -15.51 7.18
C GLY A 116 25.16 -14.35 7.92
N THR A 117 25.86 -13.23 7.95
CA THR A 117 25.36 -12.01 8.58
C THR A 117 25.53 -10.81 7.65
N PHE A 118 24.44 -10.11 7.36
CA PHE A 118 24.47 -8.87 6.60
C PHE A 118 24.73 -7.68 7.52
N GLU A 119 25.49 -6.71 7.02
CA GLU A 119 25.65 -5.38 7.58
C GLU A 119 25.24 -4.37 6.51
N ALA A 120 24.15 -3.66 6.77
CA ALA A 120 23.57 -2.72 5.83
C ALA A 120 24.49 -1.52 5.58
N GLY A 121 24.59 -1.11 4.33
CA GLY A 121 25.27 0.12 3.93
C GLY A 121 24.28 1.23 3.60
N GLU A 122 24.76 2.29 2.95
CA GLU A 122 23.93 3.41 2.58
C GLU A 122 22.78 2.98 1.64
N GLY A 123 21.55 3.38 1.96
CA GLY A 123 20.36 3.09 1.18
C GLY A 123 19.83 1.67 1.32
N SER A 124 20.43 0.83 2.18
CA SER A 124 19.96 -0.53 2.48
C SER A 124 19.60 -0.68 3.96
N GLU A 125 18.80 -1.70 4.29
CA GLU A 125 18.41 -2.03 5.68
C GLU A 125 18.35 -3.53 5.90
N ILE A 126 18.66 -3.94 7.13
CA ILE A 126 18.47 -5.31 7.57
C ILE A 126 16.99 -5.56 7.84
N ILE A 127 16.51 -6.66 7.31
CA ILE A 127 15.15 -7.10 7.52
C ILE A 127 15.14 -7.96 8.78
N ASP A 128 14.49 -7.46 9.82
CA ASP A 128 14.44 -8.15 11.11
C ASP A 128 13.31 -9.17 11.16
N ALA A 129 13.67 -10.44 11.12
CA ALA A 129 12.73 -11.56 11.25
C ALA A 129 11.99 -11.59 12.59
N SER A 130 12.48 -10.87 13.62
CA SER A 130 11.83 -10.83 14.93
C SER A 130 10.65 -9.89 15.01
N VAL A 131 10.52 -8.97 14.07
CA VAL A 131 9.46 -7.94 14.05
C VAL A 131 8.15 -8.49 13.47
N ASP A 132 8.24 -9.42 12.52
CA ASP A 132 7.08 -10.07 11.90
C ASP A 132 7.37 -11.57 11.74
N GLU A 133 6.51 -12.41 12.30
CA GLU A 133 6.62 -13.87 12.20
C GLU A 133 6.57 -14.40 10.75
N ASN A 134 6.11 -13.59 9.82
CA ASN A 134 6.10 -13.89 8.39
C ASN A 134 7.39 -13.44 7.67
N ASN A 135 8.30 -12.78 8.38
CA ASN A 135 9.53 -12.26 7.82
C ASN A 135 10.70 -13.20 8.16
N THR A 136 11.42 -13.66 7.16
CA THR A 136 12.53 -14.62 7.32
C THR A 136 13.90 -13.97 7.48
N GLY A 137 13.95 -12.64 7.41
CA GLY A 137 15.23 -11.91 7.47
C GLY A 137 15.79 -11.61 6.08
N GLY A 138 17.02 -11.10 6.05
CA GLY A 138 17.72 -10.73 4.83
C GLY A 138 18.10 -9.25 4.76
N LEU A 139 18.40 -8.76 3.58
CA LEU A 139 18.76 -7.37 3.29
C LEU A 139 17.83 -6.80 2.24
N GLY A 140 17.38 -5.56 2.43
CA GLY A 140 16.56 -4.84 1.47
C GLY A 140 16.99 -3.39 1.27
N HIS A 141 16.39 -2.72 0.31
CA HIS A 141 16.59 -1.28 0.14
C HIS A 141 15.81 -0.51 1.22
N ALA A 142 16.45 0.46 1.83
CA ALA A 142 15.81 1.43 2.73
C ALA A 142 15.26 2.63 1.95
N MET A 143 15.91 2.96 0.83
CA MET A 143 15.51 4.04 -0.08
C MET A 143 15.61 3.55 -1.52
N PRO A 144 14.71 3.99 -2.41
CA PRO A 144 14.85 3.73 -3.83
C PRO A 144 16.21 4.20 -4.36
N GLY A 145 16.79 3.40 -5.26
CA GLY A 145 18.09 3.68 -5.84
C GLY A 145 18.37 2.71 -6.99
N ASN A 146 19.60 2.69 -7.44
CA ASN A 146 20.07 1.78 -8.48
C ASN A 146 21.36 1.05 -8.10
N ASP A 147 22.07 1.50 -7.08
CA ASP A 147 23.29 0.90 -6.58
C ASP A 147 23.32 0.89 -5.05
N TRP A 148 23.68 -0.24 -4.45
CA TRP A 148 23.78 -0.41 -3.01
C TRP A 148 25.03 -1.19 -2.64
N ASN A 149 25.81 -0.66 -1.68
CA ASN A 149 26.98 -1.31 -1.11
C ASN A 149 26.66 -1.80 0.29
N PHE A 150 27.06 -3.01 0.63
CA PHE A 150 26.87 -3.59 1.94
C PHE A 150 27.93 -4.65 2.23
N ASN A 151 28.02 -5.08 3.48
CA ASN A 151 28.92 -6.14 3.86
C ASN A 151 28.14 -7.42 4.17
N TRP A 152 28.74 -8.54 3.84
CA TRP A 152 28.29 -9.87 4.24
C TRP A 152 29.42 -10.61 4.93
N THR A 153 29.18 -11.12 6.13
CA THR A 153 30.13 -11.95 6.88
C THR A 153 29.73 -13.41 6.73
N SER A 154 30.63 -14.21 6.23
CA SER A 154 30.43 -15.64 6.01
C SER A 154 30.27 -16.42 7.34
N PRO A 155 29.74 -17.65 7.28
CA PRO A 155 29.60 -18.53 8.43
C PRO A 155 30.93 -18.74 9.19
N SER A 156 30.81 -18.94 10.50
CA SER A 156 31.99 -19.28 11.35
C SER A 156 32.44 -20.75 11.25
N GLU A 157 31.60 -21.59 10.66
CA GLU A 157 31.82 -23.01 10.44
C GLU A 157 31.51 -23.36 8.97
N ASP A 158 32.11 -24.44 8.47
CA ASP A 158 31.82 -24.95 7.15
C ASP A 158 30.43 -25.59 7.15
N ILE A 159 29.48 -24.96 6.45
CA ILE A 159 28.10 -25.41 6.30
C ILE A 159 27.79 -25.92 4.88
N GLY A 160 28.81 -26.05 4.02
CA GLY A 160 28.64 -26.32 2.61
C GLY A 160 28.48 -25.06 1.78
N ASP A 161 27.99 -25.20 0.57
CA ASP A 161 27.75 -24.07 -0.33
C ASP A 161 26.63 -23.17 0.22
N VAL A 162 26.83 -21.86 0.15
CA VAL A 162 25.84 -20.87 0.57
C VAL A 162 25.07 -20.37 -0.65
N GLU A 163 23.76 -20.56 -0.63
CA GLU A 163 22.86 -20.06 -1.67
C GLU A 163 22.37 -18.66 -1.35
N PHE A 164 22.18 -17.86 -2.40
CA PHE A 164 21.64 -16.51 -2.31
C PHE A 164 20.52 -16.35 -3.33
N SER A 165 19.47 -15.68 -2.89
CA SER A 165 18.43 -15.17 -3.78
C SER A 165 18.41 -13.64 -3.71
N LEU A 166 18.39 -13.02 -4.88
CA LEU A 166 18.36 -11.57 -5.07
C LEU A 166 17.27 -11.23 -6.08
N VAL A 167 16.35 -10.37 -5.70
CA VAL A 167 15.37 -9.79 -6.61
C VAL A 167 15.57 -8.28 -6.70
N GLY A 168 15.57 -7.75 -7.91
CA GLY A 168 15.64 -6.32 -8.19
C GLY A 168 14.39 -5.86 -8.92
N ASN A 169 13.82 -4.75 -8.50
CA ASN A 169 12.60 -4.16 -9.05
C ASN A 169 12.86 -2.72 -9.47
N ALA A 170 12.78 -2.44 -10.77
CA ALA A 170 12.87 -1.12 -11.35
C ALA A 170 11.47 -0.49 -11.40
N ILE A 171 11.33 0.72 -10.88
CA ILE A 171 10.04 1.38 -10.70
C ILE A 171 9.87 2.59 -11.63
N ASP A 172 8.64 2.81 -12.11
CA ASP A 172 8.27 3.96 -12.93
C ASP A 172 8.13 5.28 -12.14
N GLY A 173 8.32 5.23 -10.81
CA GLY A 173 8.30 6.40 -9.93
C GLY A 173 6.91 6.94 -9.62
N ASN A 174 5.83 6.25 -10.00
CA ASN A 174 4.45 6.69 -9.72
C ASN A 174 3.97 6.39 -8.30
N GLY A 175 4.77 5.67 -7.50
CA GLY A 175 4.48 5.31 -6.11
C GLY A 175 3.41 4.22 -5.95
N GLN A 176 3.15 3.44 -6.98
CA GLN A 176 2.20 2.33 -6.95
C GLN A 176 2.84 1.09 -7.58
N ALA A 177 2.64 -0.07 -6.96
CA ALA A 177 2.96 -1.34 -7.58
C ALA A 177 1.97 -1.58 -8.73
N ASN A 178 2.47 -1.65 -9.95
CA ASN A 178 1.64 -1.83 -11.14
C ASN A 178 2.39 -2.53 -12.28
N GLU A 179 1.71 -2.70 -13.41
CA GLU A 179 2.25 -3.40 -14.60
C GLU A 179 3.40 -2.65 -15.29
N ASN A 180 3.56 -1.35 -15.02
CA ASN A 180 4.64 -0.55 -15.63
C ASN A 180 5.97 -0.72 -14.91
N ASP A 181 5.98 -1.22 -13.68
CA ASP A 181 7.22 -1.61 -13.03
C ASP A 181 7.78 -2.88 -13.67
N ALA A 182 9.06 -3.11 -13.49
CA ALA A 182 9.69 -4.31 -14.01
C ALA A 182 10.69 -4.90 -13.01
N TRP A 183 10.75 -6.21 -12.91
CA TRP A 183 11.64 -6.87 -11.94
C TRP A 183 12.31 -8.11 -12.56
N ASN A 184 13.43 -8.48 -11.96
CA ASN A 184 14.11 -9.73 -12.30
C ASN A 184 14.69 -10.38 -11.05
N ILE A 185 15.00 -11.68 -11.15
CA ILE A 185 15.49 -12.48 -10.03
C ILE A 185 16.80 -13.15 -10.42
N LEU A 186 17.76 -13.14 -9.50
CA LEU A 186 19.07 -13.75 -9.62
C LEU A 186 19.29 -14.71 -8.44
N THR A 187 19.59 -15.96 -8.75
CA THR A 187 20.01 -16.95 -7.75
C THR A 187 21.44 -17.37 -8.04
N PHE A 188 22.27 -17.44 -7.01
CA PHE A 188 23.67 -17.86 -7.12
C PHE A 188 24.14 -18.53 -5.83
N SER A 189 25.31 -19.20 -5.90
CA SER A 189 25.94 -19.78 -4.72
C SER A 189 27.40 -19.37 -4.60
N ILE A 190 27.88 -19.38 -3.37
CA ILE A 190 29.29 -19.28 -3.00
C ILE A 190 29.69 -20.64 -2.45
N SER A 191 30.73 -21.23 -3.03
CA SER A 191 31.16 -22.58 -2.64
C SER A 191 31.75 -22.61 -1.23
N ALA A 192 31.69 -23.81 -0.63
CA ALA A 192 32.28 -24.09 0.66
C ALA A 192 33.80 -23.80 0.70
N PRO A 193 34.39 -23.55 1.89
CA PRO A 193 35.83 -23.50 2.05
C PRO A 193 36.48 -24.77 1.49
N ASP A 194 37.69 -24.60 0.91
CA ASP A 194 38.46 -25.72 0.36
C ASP A 194 37.80 -26.54 -0.75
N SER A 195 36.71 -26.04 -1.36
CA SER A 195 36.09 -26.68 -2.50
C SER A 195 37.06 -26.74 -3.68
N THR A 196 37.18 -27.89 -4.33
CA THR A 196 38.04 -28.06 -5.50
C THR A 196 37.50 -27.44 -6.78
N ALA A 197 36.48 -26.62 -6.68
CA ALA A 197 35.87 -25.87 -7.78
C ALA A 197 36.73 -24.66 -8.22
N VAL A 198 38.04 -24.75 -8.05
CA VAL A 198 38.98 -23.78 -8.62
C VAL A 198 39.20 -24.20 -10.06
N ASP A 199 38.55 -23.51 -11.02
CA ASP A 199 38.90 -23.61 -12.42
C ASP A 199 40.39 -23.27 -12.59
N GLU A 200 41.08 -24.01 -13.48
CA GLU A 200 42.50 -23.83 -13.73
C GLU A 200 42.90 -22.43 -14.24
N GLU A 201 41.94 -21.53 -14.46
CA GLU A 201 42.13 -20.13 -14.83
C GLU A 201 42.03 -19.16 -13.60
N GLY A 202 42.64 -19.54 -12.51
CA GLY A 202 42.66 -18.92 -11.18
C GLY A 202 43.06 -17.46 -11.03
N GLU A 203 42.48 -16.51 -11.74
CA GLU A 203 42.92 -15.11 -11.63
C GLU A 203 41.87 -14.12 -11.11
N LEU A 204 40.62 -14.49 -10.87
CA LEU A 204 39.67 -13.57 -10.27
C LEU A 204 39.18 -14.12 -8.94
N GLU A 205 39.72 -13.60 -7.84
CA GLU A 205 39.25 -13.89 -6.49
C GLU A 205 37.78 -13.50 -6.32
N LEU A 206 37.37 -12.42 -6.97
CA LEU A 206 36.00 -11.89 -6.93
C LEU A 206 35.35 -11.84 -8.31
N ARG A 207 34.07 -12.12 -8.36
CA ARG A 207 33.28 -12.15 -9.59
C ARG A 207 32.08 -11.22 -9.52
N THR A 208 31.56 -10.87 -10.70
CA THR A 208 30.26 -10.24 -10.86
C THR A 208 29.31 -11.25 -11.49
N ILE A 209 28.10 -11.34 -10.95
CA ILE A 209 27.04 -12.21 -11.44
C ILE A 209 25.88 -11.32 -11.83
N SER A 210 25.24 -11.60 -12.96
CA SER A 210 24.12 -10.79 -13.44
C SER A 210 23.05 -11.64 -14.10
N VAL A 211 21.84 -11.12 -14.14
CA VAL A 211 20.69 -11.63 -14.86
C VAL A 211 20.04 -10.47 -15.64
N GLY A 212 19.37 -10.78 -16.71
CA GLY A 212 18.75 -9.82 -17.62
C GLY A 212 19.50 -9.71 -18.96
N ASP A 213 18.89 -9.02 -19.91
CA ASP A 213 19.46 -8.77 -21.22
C ASP A 213 20.17 -7.40 -21.22
N TYR A 214 21.49 -7.44 -21.20
CA TYR A 214 22.30 -6.22 -21.23
C TYR A 214 22.09 -5.39 -22.49
N ASP A 215 21.79 -6.05 -23.62
CA ASP A 215 21.53 -5.36 -24.89
C ASP A 215 20.19 -4.57 -24.82
N ALA A 216 19.25 -4.98 -24.00
CA ALA A 216 18.00 -4.25 -23.77
C ALA A 216 18.22 -2.86 -23.16
N LEU A 217 19.34 -2.61 -22.48
CA LEU A 217 19.69 -1.29 -21.95
C LEU A 217 20.05 -0.27 -23.05
N PHE A 218 20.40 -0.76 -24.23
CA PHE A 218 20.87 0.03 -25.38
C PHE A 218 19.86 0.05 -26.52
N VAL A 219 18.58 -0.25 -26.24
CA VAL A 219 17.54 -0.19 -27.27
C VAL A 219 17.45 1.23 -27.81
N THR A 220 18.21 1.44 -28.90
CA THR A 220 18.17 2.64 -29.71
C THR A 220 16.99 2.53 -30.68
N GLU A 221 16.04 3.45 -30.50
CA GLU A 221 14.88 3.67 -31.36
C GLU A 221 13.84 2.52 -31.40
N LYS A 222 12.93 2.56 -30.42
CA LYS A 222 11.61 1.93 -30.61
C LYS A 222 10.95 2.52 -31.86
N ASP A 223 10.32 1.65 -32.66
CA ASP A 223 9.53 2.08 -33.79
C ASP A 223 8.61 3.24 -33.38
N PRO A 224 8.56 4.37 -34.09
CA PRO A 224 7.75 5.52 -33.76
C PRO A 224 6.27 5.18 -33.49
N GLU A 225 5.71 4.15 -34.13
CA GLU A 225 4.36 3.67 -33.89
C GLU A 225 4.21 3.02 -32.52
N VAL A 226 5.21 2.26 -32.07
CA VAL A 226 5.22 1.62 -30.74
C VAL A 226 5.36 2.69 -29.64
N LEU A 227 6.24 3.67 -29.86
CA LEU A 227 6.43 4.78 -28.92
C LEU A 227 5.18 5.64 -28.77
N GLU A 228 4.45 5.85 -29.87
CA GLU A 228 3.21 6.60 -29.85
C GLU A 228 2.05 5.81 -29.22
N ALA A 229 2.01 4.50 -29.42
CA ALA A 229 1.06 3.61 -28.76
C ALA A 229 1.30 3.57 -27.24
N GLU A 230 2.52 3.39 -26.78
CA GLU A 230 2.90 3.42 -25.35
C GLU A 230 2.58 4.79 -24.72
N ARG A 231 2.88 5.89 -25.43
CA ARG A 231 2.54 7.24 -24.97
C ARG A 231 1.05 7.45 -24.84
N GLN A 232 0.26 6.93 -25.78
CA GLN A 232 -1.19 7.02 -25.73
C GLN A 232 -1.76 6.15 -24.59
N GLU A 233 -1.18 4.98 -24.36
CA GLU A 233 -1.56 4.10 -23.27
C GLU A 233 -1.25 4.74 -21.91
N ALA A 234 -0.05 5.27 -21.70
CA ALA A 234 0.34 6.01 -20.51
C ALA A 234 -0.56 7.23 -20.27
N LEU A 235 -0.86 8.00 -21.33
CA LEU A 235 -1.77 9.14 -21.24
C LEU A 235 -3.20 8.69 -20.90
N SER A 236 -3.68 7.59 -21.47
CA SER A 236 -5.02 7.08 -21.18
C SER A 236 -5.14 6.64 -19.72
N HIS A 237 -4.09 6.01 -19.18
CA HIS A 237 -4.02 5.59 -17.77
C HIS A 237 -3.99 6.80 -16.82
N GLU A 238 -3.22 7.82 -17.15
CA GLU A 238 -3.17 9.06 -16.39
C GLU A 238 -4.52 9.81 -16.45
N TYR A 239 -5.13 9.92 -17.61
CA TYR A 239 -6.47 10.52 -17.73
C TYR A 239 -7.54 9.74 -16.97
N PHE A 240 -7.48 8.40 -16.98
CA PHE A 240 -8.39 7.57 -16.22
C PHE A 240 -8.20 7.77 -14.71
N LYS A 241 -6.95 7.80 -14.24
CA LYS A 241 -6.61 8.04 -12.83
C LYS A 241 -7.13 9.41 -12.36
N TRP A 242 -6.75 10.47 -13.06
CA TRP A 242 -7.17 11.83 -12.70
C TRP A 242 -8.67 12.05 -12.89
N GLY A 243 -9.25 11.49 -13.93
CA GLY A 243 -10.69 11.52 -14.17
C GLY A 243 -11.49 10.91 -13.02
N ASN A 244 -11.06 9.75 -12.51
CA ASN A 244 -11.68 9.13 -11.34
C ASN A 244 -11.53 9.99 -10.08
N ILE A 245 -10.35 10.54 -9.82
CA ILE A 245 -10.11 11.41 -8.67
C ILE A 245 -11.04 12.63 -8.72
N TYR A 246 -11.10 13.32 -9.85
CA TYR A 246 -11.97 14.49 -10.02
C TYR A 246 -13.44 14.13 -9.93
N PHE A 247 -13.86 13.04 -10.58
CA PHE A 247 -15.25 12.58 -10.53
C PHE A 247 -15.72 12.30 -9.11
N TRP A 248 -15.00 11.45 -8.38
CA TRP A 248 -15.36 11.06 -7.03
C TRP A 248 -15.26 12.21 -6.04
N SER A 249 -14.25 13.06 -6.15
CA SER A 249 -14.11 14.25 -5.30
C SER A 249 -15.25 15.25 -5.55
N THR A 250 -15.57 15.52 -6.80
CA THR A 250 -16.66 16.43 -7.15
C THR A 250 -18.01 15.89 -6.69
N LEU A 251 -18.28 14.59 -6.91
CA LEU A 251 -19.51 13.94 -6.46
C LEU A 251 -19.64 14.02 -4.94
N SER A 252 -18.54 13.78 -4.21
CA SER A 252 -18.51 13.89 -2.74
C SER A 252 -18.83 15.29 -2.27
N ILE A 253 -18.22 16.30 -2.87
CA ILE A 253 -18.47 17.72 -2.55
C ILE A 253 -19.94 18.09 -2.83
N LEU A 254 -20.48 17.67 -3.97
CA LEU A 254 -21.87 17.94 -4.33
C LEU A 254 -22.87 17.31 -3.33
N ILE A 255 -22.63 16.05 -2.93
CA ILE A 255 -23.45 15.35 -1.94
C ILE A 255 -23.40 16.07 -0.59
N VAL A 256 -22.21 16.43 -0.12
CA VAL A 256 -22.04 17.15 1.15
C VAL A 256 -22.69 18.53 1.08
N ALA A 257 -22.50 19.27 -0.01
CA ALA A 257 -23.13 20.57 -0.22
C ALA A 257 -24.66 20.46 -0.22
N ALA A 258 -25.23 19.47 -0.91
CA ALA A 258 -26.67 19.22 -0.93
C ALA A 258 -27.25 18.93 0.46
N VAL A 259 -26.52 18.10 1.26
CA VAL A 259 -26.93 17.81 2.66
C VAL A 259 -26.88 19.08 3.51
N ILE A 260 -25.80 19.84 3.43
CA ILE A 260 -25.65 21.10 4.21
C ILE A 260 -26.73 22.10 3.80
N GLN A 261 -26.97 22.24 2.49
CA GLN A 261 -28.00 23.12 1.97
C GLN A 261 -29.40 22.70 2.43
N GLY A 262 -29.71 21.40 2.36
CA GLY A 262 -30.98 20.84 2.83
C GLY A 262 -31.20 21.11 4.32
N GLU A 263 -30.20 20.85 5.17
CA GLU A 263 -30.24 21.14 6.60
C GLU A 263 -30.41 22.65 6.89
N PHE A 264 -29.71 23.49 6.10
CA PHE A 264 -29.82 24.95 6.27
C PHE A 264 -31.23 25.44 5.93
N TYR A 265 -31.80 25.03 4.80
CA TYR A 265 -33.13 25.45 4.39
C TYR A 265 -34.22 24.92 5.34
N GLU A 266 -34.11 23.67 5.77
CA GLU A 266 -35.05 23.10 6.73
C GLU A 266 -35.09 23.90 8.06
N ARG A 267 -33.90 24.30 8.55
CA ARG A 267 -33.80 25.10 9.78
C ARG A 267 -34.25 26.53 9.60
N ARG A 268 -33.95 27.13 8.45
CA ARG A 268 -34.21 28.56 8.20
C ARG A 268 -35.66 28.83 7.82
N PHE A 269 -36.25 27.95 7.02
CA PHE A 269 -37.57 28.19 6.40
C PHE A 269 -38.60 27.11 6.73
N GLY A 270 -38.20 25.91 7.12
CA GLY A 270 -39.07 24.75 7.37
C GLY A 270 -39.46 24.54 8.84
N GLY A 271 -38.97 25.35 9.75
CA GLY A 271 -39.28 25.22 11.19
C GLY A 271 -38.58 24.05 11.90
N GLY A 272 -37.70 23.35 11.19
CA GLY A 272 -36.95 22.18 11.70
C GLY A 272 -37.52 20.83 11.25
N PRO A 273 -36.92 19.71 11.70
CA PRO A 273 -37.33 18.38 11.29
C PRO A 273 -38.74 18.04 11.78
N LYS A 274 -39.57 17.46 10.90
CA LYS A 274 -40.91 17.00 11.25
C LYS A 274 -40.82 15.84 12.26
N HIS A 275 -41.77 15.80 13.22
CA HIS A 275 -41.89 14.72 14.16
C HIS A 275 -42.10 13.38 13.47
N LEU A 276 -41.40 12.36 13.92
CA LEU A 276 -41.57 10.97 13.50
C LEU A 276 -42.01 10.15 14.72
N ASP A 277 -43.16 9.50 14.60
CA ASP A 277 -43.70 8.65 15.65
C ASP A 277 -42.71 7.51 15.98
N MET A 278 -42.59 7.16 17.26
CA MET A 278 -41.65 6.14 17.75
C MET A 278 -41.93 4.76 17.15
N SER A 279 -43.16 4.45 16.81
CA SER A 279 -43.55 3.19 16.14
C SER A 279 -42.90 3.02 14.76
N LEU A 280 -42.61 4.14 14.06
CA LEU A 280 -41.90 4.18 12.78
C LEU A 280 -40.42 4.48 12.94
N ALA A 281 -40.07 5.33 13.90
CA ALA A 281 -38.69 5.73 14.17
C ALA A 281 -37.81 4.57 14.61
N LEU A 282 -38.33 3.70 15.50
CA LEU A 282 -37.58 2.60 16.08
C LEU A 282 -37.15 1.56 15.00
N PRO A 283 -38.05 0.98 14.17
CA PRO A 283 -37.64 0.03 13.13
C PRO A 283 -36.74 0.67 12.08
N GLN A 284 -36.99 1.91 11.66
CA GLN A 284 -36.11 2.62 10.74
C GLN A 284 -34.72 2.89 11.34
N GLY A 285 -34.66 3.25 12.62
CA GLY A 285 -33.42 3.47 13.34
C GLY A 285 -32.59 2.20 13.45
N ILE A 286 -33.22 1.06 13.74
CA ILE A 286 -32.56 -0.25 13.80
C ILE A 286 -31.99 -0.62 12.43
N ILE A 287 -32.79 -0.57 11.36
CA ILE A 287 -32.34 -0.93 10.00
C ILE A 287 -31.18 -0.05 9.57
N ARG A 288 -31.28 1.27 9.73
CA ARG A 288 -30.23 2.22 9.36
C ARG A 288 -28.97 2.04 10.23
N GLY A 289 -29.15 1.77 11.52
CA GLY A 289 -28.05 1.50 12.47
C GLY A 289 -27.27 0.24 12.10
N THR A 290 -28.00 -0.84 11.79
CA THR A 290 -27.39 -2.11 11.35
C THR A 290 -26.64 -1.94 10.03
N LEU A 291 -27.25 -1.22 9.07
CA LEU A 291 -26.59 -0.92 7.78
C LEU A 291 -25.32 -0.09 7.99
N THR A 292 -25.38 0.94 8.85
CA THR A 292 -24.21 1.77 9.17
C THR A 292 -23.10 0.95 9.82
N ALA A 293 -23.44 0.07 10.76
CA ALA A 293 -22.46 -0.82 11.38
C ALA A 293 -21.81 -1.77 10.37
N GLY A 294 -22.61 -2.39 9.48
CA GLY A 294 -22.10 -3.25 8.43
C GLY A 294 -21.17 -2.52 7.45
N LEU A 295 -21.54 -1.32 7.02
CA LEU A 295 -20.69 -0.48 6.16
C LEU A 295 -19.40 -0.04 6.86
N LEU A 296 -19.44 0.27 8.15
CA LEU A 296 -18.26 0.62 8.92
C LEU A 296 -17.29 -0.56 9.06
N ILE A 297 -17.82 -1.76 9.30
CA ILE A 297 -17.02 -2.99 9.34
C ILE A 297 -16.40 -3.25 7.96
N GLY A 298 -17.19 -3.11 6.89
CA GLY A 298 -16.69 -3.27 5.52
C GLY A 298 -15.60 -2.24 5.17
N PHE A 299 -15.76 -1.00 5.63
CA PHE A 299 -14.74 0.03 5.46
C PHE A 299 -13.45 -0.31 6.22
N ALA A 300 -13.57 -0.71 7.49
CA ALA A 300 -12.43 -1.09 8.32
C ALA A 300 -11.67 -2.30 7.73
N TRP A 301 -12.42 -3.30 7.27
CA TRP A 301 -11.84 -4.47 6.61
C TRP A 301 -11.14 -4.10 5.30
N SER A 302 -11.75 -3.24 4.48
CA SER A 302 -11.14 -2.76 3.23
C SER A 302 -9.88 -1.93 3.48
N TRP A 303 -9.84 -1.19 4.58
CA TRP A 303 -8.65 -0.46 5.02
C TRP A 303 -7.53 -1.40 5.42
N ASP A 304 -7.83 -2.38 6.26
CA ASP A 304 -6.88 -3.39 6.73
C ASP A 304 -6.36 -4.27 5.58
N SER A 305 -7.23 -4.58 4.61
CA SER A 305 -6.89 -5.36 3.40
C SER A 305 -6.22 -4.55 2.29
N HIS A 306 -5.80 -3.32 2.54
CA HIS A 306 -5.15 -2.43 1.58
C HIS A 306 -5.89 -2.30 0.22
N GLN A 307 -7.23 -2.28 0.25
CA GLN A 307 -8.03 -2.13 -0.95
C GLN A 307 -7.80 -0.76 -1.62
N SER A 308 -8.04 -0.70 -2.93
CA SER A 308 -7.85 0.53 -3.70
C SER A 308 -8.60 1.73 -3.09
N TRP A 309 -8.03 2.92 -3.23
CA TRP A 309 -8.59 4.16 -2.68
C TRP A 309 -10.03 4.42 -3.13
N GLY A 310 -10.42 3.98 -4.34
CA GLY A 310 -11.79 4.11 -4.85
C GLY A 310 -12.80 3.29 -4.04
N VAL A 311 -12.43 2.08 -3.62
CA VAL A 311 -13.26 1.23 -2.74
C VAL A 311 -13.40 1.86 -1.37
N LEU A 312 -12.29 2.37 -0.80
CA LEU A 312 -12.30 3.06 0.49
C LEU A 312 -13.16 4.33 0.45
N LEU A 313 -13.02 5.14 -0.58
CA LEU A 313 -13.84 6.34 -0.76
C LEU A 313 -15.33 5.99 -0.85
N LEU A 314 -15.69 5.01 -1.66
CA LEU A 314 -17.07 4.57 -1.84
C LEU A 314 -17.68 4.07 -0.52
N LEU A 315 -17.00 3.16 0.17
CA LEU A 315 -17.47 2.63 1.45
C LEU A 315 -17.52 3.71 2.52
N GLY A 316 -16.54 4.61 2.57
CA GLY A 316 -16.53 5.75 3.48
C GLY A 316 -17.71 6.69 3.23
N MET A 317 -18.01 7.03 1.98
CA MET A 317 -19.16 7.85 1.61
C MET A 317 -20.49 7.19 1.98
N LEU A 318 -20.66 5.90 1.68
CA LEU A 318 -21.87 5.14 2.02
C LEU A 318 -22.05 5.06 3.55
N THR A 319 -20.96 4.86 4.28
CA THR A 319 -20.97 4.86 5.76
C THR A 319 -21.41 6.22 6.30
N ALA A 320 -20.83 7.31 5.82
CA ALA A 320 -21.17 8.67 6.25
C ALA A 320 -22.64 9.00 5.93
N TRP A 321 -23.12 8.63 4.74
CA TRP A 321 -24.51 8.81 4.33
C TRP A 321 -25.48 8.01 5.19
N SER A 322 -25.17 6.76 5.48
CA SER A 322 -25.97 5.89 6.32
C SER A 322 -26.02 6.42 7.76
N ALA A 323 -24.88 6.85 8.31
CA ALA A 323 -24.79 7.48 9.62
C ALA A 323 -25.60 8.77 9.72
N TYR A 324 -25.58 9.58 8.66
CA TYR A 324 -26.46 10.76 8.57
C TYR A 324 -27.94 10.36 8.58
N GLY A 325 -28.31 9.27 7.93
CA GLY A 325 -29.67 8.72 8.00
C GLY A 325 -30.10 8.32 9.40
N VAL A 326 -29.22 7.72 10.19
CA VAL A 326 -29.46 7.42 11.62
C VAL A 326 -29.65 8.71 12.41
N TYR A 327 -28.74 9.67 12.23
CA TYR A 327 -28.84 10.99 12.88
C TYR A 327 -30.20 11.66 12.60
N ARG A 328 -30.64 11.67 11.35
CA ARG A 328 -31.92 12.26 10.95
C ARG A 328 -33.11 11.55 11.61
N THR A 329 -33.08 10.22 11.69
CA THR A 329 -34.12 9.45 12.36
C THR A 329 -34.21 9.79 13.85
N ILE A 330 -33.08 9.88 14.54
CA ILE A 330 -33.02 10.26 15.96
C ILE A 330 -33.57 11.70 16.15
N LEU A 331 -33.14 12.62 15.27
CA LEU A 331 -33.56 14.01 15.31
C LEU A 331 -35.08 14.16 15.16
N GLN A 332 -35.67 13.42 14.21
CA GLN A 332 -37.09 13.41 13.96
C GLN A 332 -37.87 12.76 15.10
N ALA A 333 -37.37 11.66 15.68
CA ALA A 333 -37.99 10.97 16.79
C ALA A 333 -37.99 11.80 18.10
N THR A 334 -36.98 12.67 18.25
CA THR A 334 -36.88 13.55 19.44
C THR A 334 -37.52 14.93 19.27
N THR A 335 -38.01 15.24 18.04
CA THR A 335 -38.77 16.48 17.80
C THR A 335 -40.18 16.34 18.40
N PRO A 336 -40.70 17.30 19.16
CA PRO A 336 -42.05 17.23 19.66
C PRO A 336 -43.07 17.22 18.50
N PRO A 337 -44.20 16.50 18.67
CA PRO A 337 -45.29 16.56 17.69
C PRO A 337 -45.79 18.01 17.55
N ALA A 338 -46.18 18.36 16.34
CA ALA A 338 -46.81 19.67 16.12
C ALA A 338 -48.10 19.75 16.93
N ASP A 339 -48.24 20.81 17.71
CA ASP A 339 -49.53 21.10 18.36
C ASP A 339 -50.58 21.32 17.27
N ILE A 340 -51.51 20.38 17.15
CA ILE A 340 -52.68 20.57 16.31
C ILE A 340 -53.67 21.36 17.13
N ASP A 341 -53.63 22.68 17.04
CA ASP A 341 -54.73 23.51 17.49
C ASP A 341 -55.94 23.14 16.66
N LEU A 342 -56.78 22.23 17.22
CA LEU A 342 -58.13 21.98 16.72
C LEU A 342 -58.96 23.20 17.15
N VAL A 343 -59.01 24.22 16.29
CA VAL A 343 -59.99 25.30 16.39
C VAL A 343 -61.23 24.90 15.63
#